data_d14a73bb86b9d52794a390457390ce2f
#
_entry.id   d14a73bb86b9d52794a390457390ce2f
#
_cell.length_a   1.000
_cell.length_b   1.000
_cell.length_c   1.000
_cell.angle_alpha   90.00
_cell.angle_beta   90.00
_cell.angle_gamma   90.00
#
_symmetry.space_group_name_H-M   'P 1'
#
loop_
_entity.id
_entity.type
_entity.pdbx_description
1 polymer ?
#
loop_
_entity_poly.entity_id
_entity_poly.type
_entity_poly.pdbx_seq_one_letter_code
_entity_poly.pdbx_strand_id
1 'polypeptide(L)'
;RIYMKLDEFRSRRPIDIIAKTNPIVIIDEPQSVEGKQTKENLKQFNPLITLRYSATHKADSIYNMIYRLDAMEAYNKRLVKKIAVKGITESGSMATESYVYLESINLSKAAPTATLQFDFKGAAGIRKITRTVSEGYNLYDNSGQMEEYKQGFVVSRIDGRDDSVEFINGIKIYAGDVIGKVSEDQLRRIQIRETILSHIQRERELFYKGIKVLSLFFIDEVAKYKQYDAAGEPMNGIYADMFEEEYNDIVGNLQIGIGEADYLKYLQSISAEKTHAGYFSIDKKGKMIDSKLKDKKEKTTDDVDAYDLIMKNKELLLDRNPKKSPVRFIFSHSALREGWDNPNVFQICTLKQSSSDVRKRQEVGRGLRLCVNQDGERMDANVLGNDVHNVNVLTVIASESYDSFAKGLQNEIAETVTDRP
;
A
#
# COMPACT_ATOMS: atom_id res chain seq x y z
N ARG A 1 24.98 -21.89 -19.43
CA ARG A 1 24.87 -23.36 -19.56
C ARG A 1 24.25 -23.78 -20.90
N ILE A 2 23.10 -23.24 -21.34
CA ILE A 2 22.42 -23.67 -22.58
C ILE A 2 23.23 -23.44 -23.87
N TYR A 3 24.22 -22.58 -23.86
CA TYR A 3 25.12 -22.28 -24.99
C TYR A 3 26.43 -23.08 -24.95
N MET A 4 26.68 -23.89 -23.93
CA MET A 4 27.86 -24.71 -23.81
C MET A 4 27.59 -26.12 -24.36
N LYS A 5 28.58 -26.75 -24.97
CA LYS A 5 28.50 -28.17 -25.35
C LYS A 5 28.51 -29.01 -24.05
N LEU A 6 27.55 -29.86 -23.87
CA LEU A 6 27.44 -30.74 -22.71
C LEU A 6 27.43 -32.20 -23.15
N ASP A 7 28.16 -33.05 -22.42
CA ASP A 7 28.28 -34.49 -22.71
C ASP A 7 26.91 -35.20 -22.57
N GLU A 8 26.08 -34.76 -21.62
CA GLU A 8 24.69 -35.25 -21.45
C GLU A 8 23.86 -35.09 -22.74
N PHE A 9 24.22 -34.13 -23.61
CA PHE A 9 23.59 -33.86 -24.89
C PHE A 9 24.45 -34.31 -26.10
N ARG A 10 25.31 -35.33 -25.90
CA ARG A 10 26.23 -35.86 -26.94
C ARG A 10 27.09 -34.74 -27.56
N SER A 11 27.73 -33.94 -26.71
CA SER A 11 28.56 -32.79 -27.06
C SER A 11 27.88 -31.73 -27.94
N ARG A 12 26.55 -31.62 -27.86
CA ARG A 12 25.73 -30.56 -28.48
C ARG A 12 25.38 -29.48 -27.47
N ARG A 13 25.06 -28.29 -27.97
CA ARG A 13 24.53 -27.22 -27.13
C ARG A 13 23.03 -27.49 -26.89
N PRO A 14 22.52 -27.39 -25.67
CA PRO A 14 21.09 -27.54 -25.41
C PRO A 14 20.21 -26.61 -26.25
N ILE A 15 20.68 -25.38 -26.54
CA ILE A 15 19.95 -24.43 -27.39
C ILE A 15 19.71 -24.96 -28.80
N ASP A 16 20.66 -25.70 -29.39
CA ASP A 16 20.53 -26.28 -30.75
C ASP A 16 19.47 -27.39 -30.79
N ILE A 17 19.29 -28.10 -29.68
CA ILE A 17 18.28 -29.15 -29.55
C ILE A 17 16.90 -28.52 -29.39
N ILE A 18 16.79 -27.51 -28.52
CA ILE A 18 15.56 -26.74 -28.31
C ILE A 18 15.11 -26.08 -29.64
N ALA A 19 16.03 -25.46 -30.36
CA ALA A 19 15.73 -24.80 -31.62
C ALA A 19 15.12 -25.74 -32.69
N LYS A 20 15.52 -27.03 -32.67
CA LYS A 20 14.98 -28.06 -33.58
C LYS A 20 13.52 -28.41 -33.31
N THR A 21 13.02 -28.12 -32.12
CA THR A 21 11.61 -28.39 -31.77
C THR A 21 10.67 -27.25 -32.22
N ASN A 22 11.23 -26.15 -32.74
CA ASN A 22 10.48 -24.93 -33.09
C ASN A 22 9.53 -24.51 -31.94
N PRO A 23 10.04 -24.19 -30.75
CA PRO A 23 9.22 -23.97 -29.58
C PRO A 23 8.30 -22.75 -29.72
N ILE A 24 7.20 -22.73 -28.99
CA ILE A 24 6.44 -21.52 -28.69
C ILE A 24 7.20 -20.82 -27.55
N VAL A 25 7.64 -19.57 -27.80
CA VAL A 25 8.31 -18.76 -26.79
C VAL A 25 7.30 -17.78 -26.20
N ILE A 26 7.16 -17.80 -24.87
CA ILE A 26 6.32 -16.86 -24.14
C ILE A 26 7.27 -15.91 -23.38
N ILE A 27 7.09 -14.60 -23.60
CA ILE A 27 7.88 -13.55 -22.94
C ILE A 27 6.91 -12.71 -22.10
N ASP A 28 7.09 -12.78 -20.79
CA ASP A 28 6.43 -11.90 -19.84
C ASP A 28 7.31 -10.68 -19.57
N GLU A 29 6.72 -9.48 -19.51
CA GLU A 29 7.40 -8.19 -19.34
C GLU A 29 8.59 -8.01 -20.31
N PRO A 30 8.36 -8.03 -21.65
CA PRO A 30 9.42 -8.02 -22.65
C PRO A 30 10.37 -6.83 -22.56
N GLN A 31 9.95 -5.69 -22.01
CA GLN A 31 10.82 -4.51 -21.82
C GLN A 31 12.02 -4.81 -20.91
N SER A 32 11.95 -5.82 -20.05
CA SER A 32 13.05 -6.26 -19.18
C SER A 32 14.13 -7.03 -19.94
N VAL A 33 13.79 -7.60 -21.10
CA VAL A 33 14.65 -8.49 -21.91
C VAL A 33 14.95 -7.92 -23.33
N GLU A 34 14.70 -6.65 -23.56
CA GLU A 34 14.86 -6.00 -24.88
C GLU A 34 16.27 -5.49 -25.18
N GLY A 35 17.29 -5.83 -24.40
CA GLY A 35 18.69 -5.55 -24.75
C GLY A 35 19.09 -6.23 -26.07
N LYS A 36 19.93 -5.58 -26.89
CA LYS A 36 20.37 -6.10 -28.19
C LYS A 36 20.86 -7.55 -28.11
N GLN A 37 21.70 -7.86 -27.12
CA GLN A 37 22.24 -9.20 -26.93
C GLN A 37 21.15 -10.22 -26.58
N THR A 38 20.16 -9.83 -25.78
CA THR A 38 19.08 -10.73 -25.39
C THR A 38 18.16 -11.02 -26.59
N LYS A 39 17.85 -10.01 -27.40
CA LYS A 39 17.07 -10.20 -28.64
C LYS A 39 17.77 -11.19 -29.61
N GLU A 40 19.10 -11.08 -29.79
CA GLU A 40 19.84 -12.02 -30.59
C GLU A 40 19.86 -13.43 -29.98
N ASN A 41 19.97 -13.54 -28.68
CA ASN A 41 19.91 -14.83 -28.00
C ASN A 41 18.51 -15.48 -28.11
N LEU A 42 17.44 -14.69 -28.07
CA LEU A 42 16.07 -15.19 -28.24
C LEU A 42 15.83 -15.75 -29.66
N LYS A 43 16.43 -15.16 -30.70
CA LYS A 43 16.36 -15.68 -32.06
C LYS A 43 16.97 -17.08 -32.21
N GLN A 44 17.96 -17.44 -31.38
CA GLN A 44 18.59 -18.75 -31.42
C GLN A 44 17.66 -19.89 -31.00
N PHE A 45 16.53 -19.62 -30.34
CA PHE A 45 15.51 -20.62 -30.06
C PHE A 45 14.76 -21.06 -31.33
N ASN A 46 14.87 -20.33 -32.44
CA ASN A 46 14.12 -20.57 -33.68
C ASN A 46 12.64 -20.82 -33.43
N PRO A 47 11.93 -19.90 -32.74
CA PRO A 47 10.56 -20.14 -32.32
C PRO A 47 9.59 -20.23 -33.48
N LEU A 48 8.59 -21.12 -33.38
CA LEU A 48 7.45 -21.16 -34.29
C LEU A 48 6.62 -19.86 -34.18
N ILE A 49 6.39 -19.42 -32.94
CA ILE A 49 5.70 -18.17 -32.59
C ILE A 49 6.24 -17.64 -31.26
N THR A 50 6.24 -16.32 -31.13
CA THR A 50 6.56 -15.65 -29.88
C THR A 50 5.37 -14.87 -29.39
N LEU A 51 4.88 -15.21 -28.19
CA LEU A 51 3.80 -14.50 -27.50
C LEU A 51 4.42 -13.55 -26.47
N ARG A 52 4.05 -12.26 -26.54
CA ARG A 52 4.60 -11.22 -25.66
C ARG A 52 3.46 -10.63 -24.85
N TYR A 53 3.62 -10.67 -23.52
CA TYR A 53 2.67 -10.13 -22.56
C TYR A 53 3.31 -8.98 -21.79
N SER A 54 2.69 -7.82 -21.77
CA SER A 54 3.14 -6.68 -20.97
C SER A 54 2.01 -5.68 -20.77
N ALA A 55 2.01 -5.05 -19.61
CA ALA A 55 1.19 -3.87 -19.34
C ALA A 55 1.80 -2.59 -19.93
N THR A 56 3.13 -2.57 -20.18
CA THR A 56 3.90 -1.38 -20.57
C THR A 56 4.88 -1.70 -21.68
N HIS A 57 4.40 -1.76 -22.92
CA HIS A 57 5.27 -1.85 -24.08
C HIS A 57 5.96 -0.51 -24.37
N LYS A 58 7.23 -0.55 -24.81
CA LYS A 58 7.86 0.63 -25.40
C LYS A 58 7.24 0.91 -26.77
N ALA A 59 7.03 2.18 -27.11
CA ALA A 59 6.41 2.58 -28.36
C ALA A 59 7.12 2.03 -29.60
N ASP A 60 8.44 1.88 -29.56
CA ASP A 60 9.27 1.32 -30.62
C ASP A 60 9.35 -0.22 -30.63
N SER A 61 8.64 -0.89 -29.73
CA SER A 61 8.70 -2.35 -29.53
C SER A 61 7.33 -3.02 -29.50
N ILE A 62 6.37 -2.45 -30.21
CA ILE A 62 5.04 -3.05 -30.45
C ILE A 62 5.09 -3.86 -31.75
N TYR A 63 4.89 -5.17 -31.66
CA TYR A 63 4.88 -6.09 -32.78
C TYR A 63 3.54 -6.82 -32.85
N ASN A 64 2.80 -6.67 -33.98
CA ASN A 64 1.57 -7.43 -34.24
C ASN A 64 0.64 -7.57 -33.03
N MET A 65 0.26 -6.45 -32.44
CA MET A 65 -0.63 -6.44 -31.27
C MET A 65 -1.98 -7.02 -31.65
N ILE A 66 -2.33 -8.18 -31.08
CA ILE A 66 -3.56 -8.92 -31.37
C ILE A 66 -4.65 -8.69 -30.32
N TYR A 67 -4.27 -8.26 -29.12
CA TYR A 67 -5.22 -7.98 -28.05
C TYR A 67 -4.67 -6.91 -27.11
N ARG A 68 -5.54 -6.01 -26.68
CA ARG A 68 -5.25 -4.99 -25.70
C ARG A 68 -6.36 -4.97 -24.65
N LEU A 69 -5.98 -5.01 -23.38
CA LEU A 69 -6.85 -4.75 -22.24
C LEU A 69 -6.20 -3.62 -21.44
N ASP A 70 -6.66 -2.40 -21.66
CA ASP A 70 -6.14 -1.27 -20.90
C ASP A 70 -6.83 -1.11 -19.53
N ALA A 71 -6.29 -0.20 -18.70
CA ALA A 71 -6.76 -0.01 -17.34
C ALA A 71 -8.24 0.45 -17.30
N MET A 72 -8.67 1.30 -18.25
CA MET A 72 -10.06 1.78 -18.35
C MET A 72 -11.00 0.67 -18.74
N GLU A 73 -10.63 -0.14 -19.71
CA GLU A 73 -11.44 -1.28 -20.14
C GLU A 73 -11.55 -2.32 -19.02
N ALA A 74 -10.45 -2.62 -18.33
CA ALA A 74 -10.44 -3.52 -17.18
C ALA A 74 -11.36 -3.01 -16.06
N TYR A 75 -11.32 -1.70 -15.78
CA TYR A 75 -12.18 -1.05 -14.79
C TYR A 75 -13.66 -1.11 -15.22
N ASN A 76 -13.97 -0.72 -16.43
CA ASN A 76 -15.35 -0.72 -16.96
C ASN A 76 -15.97 -2.12 -17.01
N LYS A 77 -15.13 -3.13 -17.29
CA LYS A 77 -15.52 -4.55 -17.25
C LYS A 77 -15.55 -5.13 -15.84
N ARG A 78 -15.23 -4.34 -14.81
CA ARG A 78 -15.17 -4.76 -13.39
C ARG A 78 -14.24 -5.95 -13.14
N LEU A 79 -13.12 -5.99 -13.84
CA LEU A 79 -12.10 -7.04 -13.71
C LEU A 79 -11.04 -6.72 -12.63
N VAL A 80 -11.01 -5.47 -12.17
CA VAL A 80 -10.06 -4.96 -11.18
C VAL A 80 -10.78 -4.16 -10.12
N LYS A 81 -10.12 -3.95 -8.96
CA LYS A 81 -10.62 -3.09 -7.90
C LYS A 81 -10.70 -1.63 -8.35
N LYS A 82 -11.68 -0.92 -7.82
CA LYS A 82 -11.74 0.55 -7.85
C LYS A 82 -10.60 1.11 -6.99
N ILE A 83 -9.87 2.10 -7.51
CA ILE A 83 -8.85 2.81 -6.74
C ILE A 83 -9.48 4.03 -6.07
N ALA A 84 -9.30 4.12 -4.75
CA ALA A 84 -9.53 5.32 -3.96
C ALA A 84 -8.18 5.84 -3.46
N VAL A 85 -7.98 7.15 -3.49
CA VAL A 85 -6.74 7.77 -2.99
C VAL A 85 -7.08 8.60 -1.78
N LYS A 86 -6.33 8.42 -0.69
CA LYS A 86 -6.36 9.25 0.50
C LYS A 86 -5.04 10.01 0.56
N GLY A 87 -5.06 11.26 0.11
CA GLY A 87 -3.90 12.14 0.17
C GLY A 87 -3.70 12.64 1.60
N ILE A 88 -2.45 12.74 2.02
CA ILE A 88 -2.04 13.48 3.21
C ILE A 88 -1.29 14.69 2.71
N THR A 89 -1.87 15.88 2.88
CA THR A 89 -1.34 17.11 2.33
C THR A 89 -0.77 17.96 3.45
N GLU A 90 0.50 18.34 3.32
CA GLU A 90 1.03 19.45 4.10
C GLU A 90 0.50 20.74 3.51
N SER A 91 -0.47 21.35 4.18
CA SER A 91 -0.97 22.70 3.81
C SER A 91 0.02 23.76 4.27
N GLY A 92 1.23 23.73 3.72
CA GLY A 92 2.43 24.39 4.22
C GLY A 92 2.64 25.85 3.79
N SER A 93 1.61 26.59 3.36
CA SER A 93 1.83 27.99 2.97
C SER A 93 1.42 29.02 4.05
N MET A 94 0.91 28.60 5.19
CA MET A 94 0.63 29.52 6.29
C MET A 94 1.71 29.41 7.35
N ALA A 95 2.35 30.52 7.66
CA ALA A 95 3.42 30.68 8.65
C ALA A 95 2.89 30.45 10.10
N THR A 96 2.32 29.30 10.36
CA THR A 96 1.91 28.89 11.70
C THR A 96 2.79 27.73 12.16
N GLU A 97 3.33 27.84 13.37
CA GLU A 97 4.04 26.73 14.02
C GLU A 97 3.08 25.73 14.66
N SER A 98 1.79 26.04 14.67
CA SER A 98 0.73 25.28 15.34
C SER A 98 0.41 24.01 14.58
N TYR A 99 0.79 22.85 15.11
CA TYR A 99 0.43 21.57 14.54
C TYR A 99 -1.05 21.27 14.72
N VAL A 100 -1.79 21.10 13.62
CA VAL A 100 -3.16 20.58 13.61
C VAL A 100 -3.30 19.61 12.45
N TYR A 101 -3.84 18.43 12.73
CA TYR A 101 -4.18 17.44 11.71
C TYR A 101 -5.68 17.15 11.80
N LEU A 102 -6.40 17.25 10.68
CA LEU A 102 -7.80 16.86 10.57
C LEU A 102 -7.91 15.41 10.10
N GLU A 103 -8.24 14.51 11.01
CA GLU A 103 -8.38 13.08 10.72
C GLU A 103 -9.68 12.79 9.94
N SER A 104 -10.81 13.29 10.42
CA SER A 104 -12.12 13.01 9.80
C SER A 104 -13.21 13.98 10.24
N ILE A 105 -14.26 14.08 9.43
CA ILE A 105 -15.55 14.67 9.81
C ILE A 105 -16.52 13.55 10.13
N ASN A 106 -17.17 13.66 11.28
CA ASN A 106 -18.13 12.67 11.75
C ASN A 106 -19.55 13.19 11.55
N LEU A 107 -20.29 12.53 10.66
CA LEU A 107 -21.68 12.86 10.38
C LEU A 107 -22.62 12.03 11.26
N SER A 108 -23.59 12.68 11.85
CA SER A 108 -24.63 12.04 12.65
C SER A 108 -25.98 12.74 12.40
N LYS A 109 -27.02 12.35 13.12
CA LYS A 109 -28.31 13.06 13.12
C LYS A 109 -28.23 14.44 13.81
N ALA A 110 -27.19 14.67 14.60
CA ALA A 110 -26.87 15.96 15.23
C ALA A 110 -25.93 16.78 14.32
N ALA A 111 -25.50 17.96 14.79
CA ALA A 111 -24.48 18.75 14.10
C ALA A 111 -23.21 17.93 13.87
N PRO A 112 -22.50 18.14 12.74
CA PRO A 112 -21.26 17.43 12.44
C PRO A 112 -20.21 17.73 13.51
N THR A 113 -19.34 16.76 13.76
CA THR A 113 -18.15 16.91 14.60
C THR A 113 -16.90 16.56 13.81
N ALA A 114 -15.74 17.02 14.23
CA ALA A 114 -14.46 16.73 13.60
C ALA A 114 -13.54 15.99 14.57
N THR A 115 -12.74 15.08 14.05
CA THR A 115 -11.65 14.46 14.81
C THR A 115 -10.35 15.18 14.46
N LEU A 116 -9.83 15.93 15.43
CA LEU A 116 -8.58 16.70 15.31
C LEU A 116 -7.49 16.07 16.17
N GLN A 117 -6.26 16.05 15.63
CA GLN A 117 -5.05 15.80 16.41
C GLN A 117 -4.25 17.10 16.52
N PHE A 118 -3.82 17.44 17.74
CA PHE A 118 -3.06 18.65 18.03
C PHE A 118 -2.14 18.44 19.22
N ASP A 119 -1.16 19.34 19.39
CA ASP A 119 -0.21 19.27 20.50
C ASP A 119 -0.87 19.66 21.83
N PHE A 120 -0.55 18.91 22.87
CA PHE A 120 -1.03 19.14 24.24
C PHE A 120 0.14 19.18 25.21
N LYS A 121 0.22 20.25 26.00
CA LYS A 121 1.20 20.44 27.04
C LYS A 121 0.67 19.91 28.37
N GLY A 122 1.14 18.75 28.78
CA GLY A 122 0.86 18.15 30.07
C GLY A 122 2.04 18.26 31.05
N ALA A 123 1.88 17.71 32.25
CA ALA A 123 2.93 17.70 33.27
C ALA A 123 4.21 16.97 32.84
N ALA A 124 4.07 15.95 31.98
CA ALA A 124 5.19 15.16 31.46
C ALA A 124 5.81 15.71 30.15
N GLY A 125 5.36 16.88 29.68
CA GLY A 125 5.84 17.50 28.43
C GLY A 125 4.74 17.62 27.37
N ILE A 126 5.17 17.96 26.13
CA ILE A 126 4.29 18.13 24.98
C ILE A 126 4.07 16.76 24.33
N ARG A 127 2.81 16.44 24.08
CA ARG A 127 2.40 15.22 23.35
C ARG A 127 1.24 15.52 22.40
N LYS A 128 1.08 14.71 21.37
CA LYS A 128 -0.09 14.81 20.50
C LYS A 128 -1.30 14.11 21.13
N ILE A 129 -2.45 14.76 21.03
CA ILE A 129 -3.72 14.18 21.47
C ILE A 129 -4.74 14.28 20.33
N THR A 130 -5.56 13.24 20.20
CA THR A 130 -6.70 13.23 19.27
C THR A 130 -7.99 13.49 20.05
N ARG A 131 -8.83 14.40 19.54
CA ARG A 131 -10.10 14.78 20.14
C ARG A 131 -11.19 14.91 19.09
N THR A 132 -12.39 14.45 19.42
CA THR A 132 -13.59 14.80 18.69
C THR A 132 -14.08 16.16 19.19
N VAL A 133 -14.20 17.11 18.28
CA VAL A 133 -14.52 18.50 18.56
C VAL A 133 -15.80 18.93 17.82
N SER A 134 -16.48 19.95 18.37
CA SER A 134 -17.62 20.63 17.75
C SER A 134 -17.29 22.09 17.46
N GLU A 135 -18.18 22.77 16.76
CA GLU A 135 -18.08 24.22 16.59
C GLU A 135 -17.99 24.92 17.97
N GLY A 136 -17.17 25.95 18.04
CA GLY A 136 -16.83 26.66 19.27
C GLY A 136 -15.68 26.05 20.08
N TYR A 137 -15.15 24.90 19.69
CA TYR A 137 -14.03 24.29 20.41
C TYR A 137 -12.75 25.12 20.25
N ASN A 138 -12.16 25.51 21.37
CA ASN A 138 -10.96 26.36 21.43
C ASN A 138 -9.74 25.47 21.71
N LEU A 139 -8.80 25.41 20.73
CA LEU A 139 -7.59 24.60 20.87
C LEU A 139 -6.66 25.17 21.96
N TYR A 140 -6.57 26.49 22.12
CA TYR A 140 -5.74 27.11 23.17
C TYR A 140 -6.13 26.62 24.56
N ASP A 141 -7.42 26.68 24.89
CA ASP A 141 -7.93 26.28 26.21
C ASP A 141 -7.72 24.79 26.48
N ASN A 142 -7.76 23.98 25.42
CA ASN A 142 -7.71 22.51 25.49
C ASN A 142 -6.33 21.91 25.18
N SER A 143 -5.32 22.71 24.84
CA SER A 143 -3.96 22.29 24.57
C SER A 143 -3.02 22.40 25.80
N GLY A 144 -3.55 22.80 26.94
CA GLY A 144 -2.71 23.20 28.09
C GLY A 144 -2.13 24.61 27.88
N GLN A 145 -2.91 25.49 27.24
CA GLN A 145 -2.61 26.90 27.00
C GLN A 145 -1.32 27.12 26.18
N MET A 146 -1.15 26.31 25.13
CA MET A 146 -0.02 26.48 24.23
C MET A 146 -0.21 27.75 23.38
N GLU A 147 0.76 28.66 23.45
CA GLU A 147 0.71 30.00 22.79
C GLU A 147 0.49 29.90 21.28
N GLU A 148 0.94 28.83 20.64
CA GLU A 148 0.78 28.56 19.22
C GLU A 148 -0.68 28.54 18.79
N TYR A 149 -1.62 28.14 19.69
CA TYR A 149 -3.07 28.08 19.38
C TYR A 149 -3.84 29.33 19.82
N LYS A 150 -3.19 30.30 20.44
CA LYS A 150 -3.85 31.49 20.98
C LYS A 150 -4.48 32.38 19.92
N GLN A 151 -3.90 32.39 18.73
CA GLN A 151 -4.35 33.28 17.65
C GLN A 151 -5.50 32.63 16.83
N GLY A 152 -6.71 32.58 17.45
CA GLY A 152 -7.94 32.25 16.76
C GLY A 152 -8.09 30.80 16.31
N PHE A 153 -7.38 29.84 16.92
CA PHE A 153 -7.63 28.42 16.71
C PHE A 153 -8.88 27.94 17.46
N VAL A 154 -9.99 28.58 17.17
CA VAL A 154 -11.33 28.20 17.63
C VAL A 154 -12.11 27.69 16.41
N VAL A 155 -12.68 26.53 16.48
CA VAL A 155 -13.47 25.92 15.39
C VAL A 155 -14.70 26.79 15.13
N SER A 156 -14.72 27.46 13.98
CA SER A 156 -15.84 28.33 13.57
C SER A 156 -16.90 27.57 12.79
N ARG A 157 -16.48 26.57 11.99
CA ARG A 157 -17.38 25.79 11.15
C ARG A 157 -16.82 24.40 10.89
N ILE A 158 -17.73 23.41 10.88
CA ILE A 158 -17.47 22.04 10.45
C ILE A 158 -18.41 21.74 9.28
N ASP A 159 -17.87 21.51 8.08
CA ASP A 159 -18.66 21.24 6.87
C ASP A 159 -18.47 19.79 6.42
N GLY A 160 -19.51 18.98 6.56
CA GLY A 160 -19.48 17.56 6.14
C GLY A 160 -19.75 17.34 4.65
N ARG A 161 -19.90 18.40 3.84
CA ARG A 161 -20.07 18.29 2.39
C ARG A 161 -18.73 18.26 1.65
N ASP A 162 -17.77 19.01 2.18
CA ASP A 162 -16.42 19.10 1.64
C ASP A 162 -15.35 18.56 2.61
N ASP A 163 -15.79 17.90 3.69
CA ASP A 163 -14.95 17.31 4.73
C ASP A 163 -13.93 18.29 5.32
N SER A 164 -14.37 19.50 5.70
CA SER A 164 -13.50 20.56 6.16
C SER A 164 -13.84 21.13 7.54
N VAL A 165 -12.82 21.70 8.17
CA VAL A 165 -12.91 22.50 9.39
C VAL A 165 -12.35 23.90 9.11
N GLU A 166 -13.07 24.92 9.52
CA GLU A 166 -12.63 26.32 9.45
C GLU A 166 -12.45 26.88 10.87
N PHE A 167 -11.36 27.59 11.09
CA PHE A 167 -11.07 28.28 12.36
C PHE A 167 -11.39 29.78 12.26
N ILE A 168 -11.61 30.44 13.40
CA ILE A 168 -11.91 31.89 13.46
C ILE A 168 -10.78 32.71 12.83
N ASN A 169 -9.53 32.24 12.86
CA ASN A 169 -8.40 32.92 12.21
C ASN A 169 -8.40 32.83 10.67
N GLY A 170 -9.44 32.20 10.08
CA GLY A 170 -9.58 32.03 8.63
C GLY A 170 -8.84 30.84 8.04
N ILE A 171 -8.14 30.07 8.85
CA ILE A 171 -7.51 28.82 8.41
C ILE A 171 -8.61 27.80 8.15
N LYS A 172 -8.61 27.19 6.95
CA LYS A 172 -9.47 26.08 6.57
C LYS A 172 -8.62 24.88 6.22
N ILE A 173 -8.94 23.72 6.81
CA ILE A 173 -8.26 22.44 6.58
C ILE A 173 -9.29 21.38 6.18
N TYR A 174 -8.87 20.45 5.33
CA TYR A 174 -9.69 19.34 4.86
C TYR A 174 -9.26 18.02 5.53
N ALA A 175 -10.12 17.02 5.53
CA ALA A 175 -9.77 15.71 6.07
C ALA A 175 -8.52 15.14 5.36
N GLY A 176 -7.51 14.77 6.14
CA GLY A 176 -6.19 14.39 5.67
C GLY A 176 -5.15 15.52 5.65
N ASP A 177 -5.57 16.78 5.84
CA ASP A 177 -4.65 17.91 5.89
C ASP A 177 -3.97 18.04 7.24
N VAL A 178 -2.68 18.35 7.19
CA VAL A 178 -1.87 18.73 8.34
C VAL A 178 -1.29 20.14 8.13
N ILE A 179 -1.36 20.96 9.14
CA ILE A 179 -0.76 22.31 9.17
C ILE A 179 0.25 22.42 10.30
N GLY A 180 1.11 23.41 10.21
CA GLY A 180 2.19 23.67 11.17
C GLY A 180 3.49 22.96 10.79
N LYS A 181 4.45 22.97 11.74
CA LYS A 181 5.76 22.37 11.53
C LYS A 181 5.68 20.87 11.70
N VAL A 182 5.71 20.11 10.59
CA VAL A 182 5.63 18.66 10.56
C VAL A 182 7.00 18.08 10.22
N SER A 183 7.51 17.16 11.05
CA SER A 183 8.70 16.38 10.70
C SER A 183 8.33 15.21 9.78
N GLU A 184 9.33 14.68 9.07
CA GLU A 184 9.12 13.49 8.23
C GLU A 184 8.56 12.31 9.05
N ASP A 185 9.05 12.08 10.25
CA ASP A 185 8.56 11.02 11.14
C ASP A 185 7.08 11.22 11.54
N GLN A 186 6.66 12.47 11.75
CA GLN A 186 5.26 12.79 12.01
C GLN A 186 4.38 12.50 10.82
N LEU A 187 4.83 12.84 9.61
CA LEU A 187 4.12 12.52 8.37
C LEU A 187 3.98 11.00 8.20
N ARG A 188 5.07 10.24 8.46
CA ARG A 188 5.03 8.77 8.43
C ARG A 188 4.06 8.20 9.47
N ARG A 189 4.03 8.77 10.67
CA ARG A 189 3.06 8.37 11.71
C ARG A 189 1.62 8.60 11.27
N ILE A 190 1.31 9.75 10.66
CA ILE A 190 -0.02 10.03 10.09
C ILE A 190 -0.37 9.01 9.00
N GLN A 191 0.55 8.71 8.08
CA GLN A 191 0.33 7.72 7.03
C GLN A 191 0.02 6.32 7.61
N ILE A 192 0.74 5.92 8.65
CA ILE A 192 0.51 4.66 9.36
C ILE A 192 -0.88 4.66 10.00
N ARG A 193 -1.23 5.73 10.74
CA ARG A 193 -2.53 5.90 11.38
C ARG A 193 -3.68 5.82 10.38
N GLU A 194 -3.60 6.57 9.29
CA GLU A 194 -4.61 6.58 8.22
C GLU A 194 -4.78 5.22 7.54
N THR A 195 -3.68 4.49 7.39
CA THR A 195 -3.74 3.13 6.85
C THR A 195 -4.46 2.19 7.80
N ILE A 196 -4.20 2.29 9.11
CA ILE A 196 -4.89 1.47 10.13
C ILE A 196 -6.39 1.81 10.16
N LEU A 197 -6.75 3.09 10.16
CA LEU A 197 -8.15 3.54 10.14
C LEU A 197 -8.89 3.02 8.89
N SER A 198 -8.29 3.20 7.70
CA SER A 198 -8.87 2.70 6.45
C SER A 198 -8.99 1.16 6.43
N HIS A 199 -8.01 0.47 7.03
CA HIS A 199 -8.04 -0.99 7.17
C HIS A 199 -9.20 -1.44 8.05
N ILE A 200 -9.31 -0.89 9.27
CA ILE A 200 -10.35 -1.26 10.24
C ILE A 200 -11.73 -0.96 9.67
N GLN A 201 -11.91 0.18 9.02
CA GLN A 201 -13.18 0.51 8.35
C GLN A 201 -13.52 -0.54 7.28
N ARG A 202 -12.58 -0.87 6.41
CA ARG A 202 -12.80 -1.86 5.33
C ARG A 202 -13.00 -3.26 5.89
N GLU A 203 -12.23 -3.67 6.90
CA GLU A 203 -12.35 -4.97 7.54
C GLU A 203 -13.71 -5.14 8.20
N ARG A 204 -14.22 -4.11 8.90
CA ARG A 204 -15.54 -4.06 9.51
C ARG A 204 -16.66 -4.29 8.49
N GLU A 205 -16.57 -3.65 7.31
CA GLU A 205 -17.54 -3.81 6.22
C GLU A 205 -17.52 -5.21 5.60
N LEU A 206 -16.35 -5.84 5.54
CA LEU A 206 -16.11 -7.10 4.83
C LEU A 206 -16.09 -8.32 5.76
N PHE A 207 -16.00 -8.12 7.07
CA PHE A 207 -15.92 -9.19 8.07
C PHE A 207 -17.06 -10.20 7.93
N TYR A 208 -18.30 -9.73 7.86
CA TYR A 208 -19.47 -10.60 7.74
C TYR A 208 -19.67 -11.17 6.32
N LYS A 209 -18.92 -10.71 5.35
CA LYS A 209 -18.85 -11.29 3.98
C LYS A 209 -17.81 -12.40 3.86
N GLY A 210 -17.14 -12.77 4.95
CA GLY A 210 -16.13 -13.82 4.93
C GLY A 210 -14.82 -13.42 4.25
N ILE A 211 -14.54 -12.12 4.10
CA ILE A 211 -13.38 -11.61 3.38
C ILE A 211 -12.36 -11.10 4.39
N LYS A 212 -11.13 -11.61 4.34
CA LYS A 212 -10.00 -11.10 5.10
C LYS A 212 -9.41 -9.89 4.39
N VAL A 213 -9.10 -8.85 5.14
CA VAL A 213 -8.47 -7.62 4.64
C VAL A 213 -6.98 -7.64 4.95
N LEU A 214 -6.15 -7.23 3.99
CA LEU A 214 -4.72 -7.04 4.13
C LEU A 214 -4.33 -5.63 3.71
N SER A 215 -3.34 -5.06 4.41
CA SER A 215 -2.72 -3.78 4.08
C SER A 215 -1.23 -3.94 3.85
N LEU A 216 -0.70 -3.22 2.85
CA LEU A 216 0.73 -3.20 2.51
C LEU A 216 1.34 -1.85 2.86
N PHE A 217 2.49 -1.91 3.53
CA PHE A 217 3.39 -0.77 3.72
C PHE A 217 4.67 -0.99 2.91
N PHE A 218 4.96 -0.08 1.99
CA PHE A 218 6.23 -0.05 1.29
C PHE A 218 7.18 0.92 1.99
N ILE A 219 8.30 0.40 2.49
CA ILE A 219 9.30 1.16 3.24
C ILE A 219 10.60 1.29 2.46
N ASP A 220 11.43 2.25 2.86
CA ASP A 220 12.74 2.54 2.27
C ASP A 220 13.87 1.69 2.86
N GLU A 221 13.87 1.48 4.17
CA GLU A 221 14.91 0.77 4.90
C GLU A 221 14.33 -0.27 5.86
N VAL A 222 14.86 -1.48 5.82
CA VAL A 222 14.44 -2.57 6.74
C VAL A 222 14.70 -2.21 8.20
N ALA A 223 15.77 -1.46 8.49
CA ALA A 223 16.11 -1.02 9.84
C ALA A 223 15.02 -0.13 10.49
N LYS A 224 14.19 0.55 9.68
CA LYS A 224 13.06 1.34 10.21
C LYS A 224 11.90 0.46 10.70
N TYR A 225 11.86 -0.80 10.27
CA TYR A 225 10.87 -1.78 10.74
C TYR A 225 11.46 -2.77 11.75
N LYS A 226 12.65 -3.32 11.49
CA LYS A 226 13.30 -4.34 12.32
C LYS A 226 14.78 -4.05 12.49
N GLN A 227 15.23 -4.03 13.72
CA GLN A 227 16.63 -3.86 14.11
C GLN A 227 17.12 -5.08 14.90
N TYR A 228 18.42 -5.12 15.15
CA TYR A 228 19.05 -6.16 15.96
C TYR A 228 20.04 -5.50 16.91
N ASP A 229 19.99 -5.87 18.19
CA ASP A 229 20.92 -5.38 19.19
C ASP A 229 22.33 -5.98 19.03
N ALA A 230 23.25 -5.61 19.93
CA ALA A 230 24.62 -6.11 19.91
C ALA A 230 24.73 -7.63 20.13
N ALA A 231 23.74 -8.24 20.80
CA ALA A 231 23.65 -9.69 20.98
C ALA A 231 23.04 -10.41 19.77
N GLY A 232 22.43 -9.63 18.86
CA GLY A 232 21.76 -10.14 17.66
C GLY A 232 20.28 -10.43 17.88
N GLU A 233 19.70 -10.02 19.01
CA GLU A 233 18.29 -10.18 19.30
C GLU A 233 17.46 -9.17 18.51
N PRO A 234 16.29 -9.57 18.02
CA PRO A 234 15.45 -8.71 17.21
C PRO A 234 14.76 -7.62 18.04
N MET A 235 14.80 -6.40 17.57
CA MET A 235 14.12 -5.22 18.13
C MET A 235 13.24 -4.56 17.08
N ASN A 236 12.20 -3.86 17.51
CA ASN A 236 11.42 -3.05 16.60
C ASN A 236 12.24 -1.87 16.07
N GLY A 237 11.97 -1.49 14.83
CA GLY A 237 12.36 -0.20 14.30
C GLY A 237 11.24 0.82 14.50
N ILE A 238 11.53 2.08 14.22
CA ILE A 238 10.61 3.22 14.45
C ILE A 238 9.22 3.05 13.82
N TYR A 239 9.12 2.40 12.66
CA TYR A 239 7.82 2.19 12.00
C TYR A 239 6.99 1.10 12.67
N ALA A 240 7.62 0.06 13.22
CA ALA A 240 6.92 -0.95 13.98
C ALA A 240 6.39 -0.38 15.30
N ASP A 241 7.20 0.42 16.01
CA ASP A 241 6.76 1.10 17.24
C ASP A 241 5.61 2.07 16.96
N MET A 242 5.73 2.93 15.94
CA MET A 242 4.65 3.83 15.51
C MET A 242 3.37 3.05 15.20
N PHE A 243 3.49 1.94 14.49
CA PHE A 243 2.34 1.11 14.13
C PHE A 243 1.64 0.55 15.37
N GLU A 244 2.38 -0.03 16.30
CA GLU A 244 1.81 -0.64 17.50
C GLU A 244 1.15 0.39 18.40
N GLU A 245 1.75 1.58 18.55
CA GLU A 245 1.17 2.70 19.30
C GLU A 245 -0.14 3.18 18.68
N GLU A 246 -0.14 3.48 17.36
CA GLU A 246 -1.33 3.96 16.65
C GLU A 246 -2.44 2.90 16.58
N TYR A 247 -2.07 1.63 16.40
CA TYR A 247 -3.04 0.54 16.40
C TYR A 247 -3.74 0.39 17.75
N ASN A 248 -2.98 0.42 18.85
CA ASN A 248 -3.53 0.32 20.19
C ASN A 248 -4.41 1.54 20.53
N ASP A 249 -4.03 2.74 20.14
CA ASP A 249 -4.85 3.95 20.32
C ASP A 249 -6.17 3.84 19.55
N ILE A 250 -6.14 3.46 18.28
CA ILE A 250 -7.33 3.34 17.43
C ILE A 250 -8.27 2.25 17.96
N VAL A 251 -7.76 1.05 18.24
CA VAL A 251 -8.59 -0.08 18.71
C VAL A 251 -9.13 0.19 20.10
N GLY A 252 -8.35 0.84 20.97
CA GLY A 252 -8.78 1.22 22.32
C GLY A 252 -9.91 2.25 22.35
N ASN A 253 -9.99 3.10 21.35
CA ASN A 253 -11.01 4.15 21.22
C ASN A 253 -12.16 3.80 20.24
N LEU A 254 -12.12 2.58 19.65
CA LEU A 254 -13.08 2.18 18.62
C LEU A 254 -14.51 2.08 19.18
N GLN A 255 -15.40 2.88 18.62
CA GLN A 255 -16.84 2.79 18.91
C GLN A 255 -17.49 1.76 18.00
N ILE A 256 -18.18 0.80 18.60
CA ILE A 256 -18.81 -0.32 17.90
C ILE A 256 -20.33 -0.18 17.95
N GLY A 257 -20.94 -0.45 16.79
CA GLY A 257 -22.38 -0.44 16.64
C GLY A 257 -23.08 -1.69 17.22
N ILE A 258 -24.39 -1.63 17.35
CA ILE A 258 -25.20 -2.78 17.71
C ILE A 258 -25.07 -3.86 16.62
N GLY A 259 -24.75 -5.10 17.02
CA GLY A 259 -24.58 -6.23 16.10
C GLY A 259 -23.15 -6.51 15.64
N GLU A 260 -22.16 -5.76 16.12
CA GLU A 260 -20.75 -5.92 15.73
C GLU A 260 -19.86 -6.57 16.81
N ALA A 261 -20.49 -7.24 17.79
CA ALA A 261 -19.78 -7.85 18.92
C ALA A 261 -18.75 -8.92 18.48
N ASP A 262 -19.04 -9.69 17.43
CA ASP A 262 -18.11 -10.71 16.91
C ASP A 262 -16.89 -10.08 16.25
N TYR A 263 -17.06 -8.96 15.56
CA TYR A 263 -15.94 -8.22 15.00
C TYR A 263 -15.04 -7.63 16.11
N LEU A 264 -15.64 -7.06 17.16
CA LEU A 264 -14.88 -6.57 18.31
C LEU A 264 -14.06 -7.68 18.96
N LYS A 265 -14.69 -8.83 19.20
CA LYS A 265 -14.03 -10.00 19.77
C LYS A 265 -12.87 -10.48 18.88
N TYR A 266 -13.06 -10.45 17.56
CA TYR A 266 -12.01 -10.76 16.61
C TYR A 266 -10.83 -9.77 16.75
N LEU A 267 -11.07 -8.46 16.72
CA LEU A 267 -10.04 -7.44 16.91
C LEU A 267 -9.27 -7.62 18.22
N GLN A 268 -9.97 -7.81 19.32
CA GLN A 268 -9.37 -7.95 20.65
C GLN A 268 -8.63 -9.28 20.86
N SER A 269 -8.85 -10.26 19.99
CA SER A 269 -8.17 -11.55 20.05
C SER A 269 -6.73 -11.51 19.56
N ILE A 270 -6.30 -10.41 18.93
CA ILE A 270 -4.98 -10.27 18.30
C ILE A 270 -4.30 -9.04 18.89
N SER A 271 -3.14 -9.22 19.53
CA SER A 271 -2.34 -8.09 20.01
C SER A 271 -1.67 -7.35 18.85
N ALA A 272 -1.33 -6.07 19.05
CA ALA A 272 -0.75 -5.22 18.02
C ALA A 272 0.47 -5.86 17.35
N GLU A 273 1.40 -6.40 18.15
CA GLU A 273 2.66 -7.00 17.68
C GLU A 273 2.44 -8.23 16.77
N LYS A 274 1.28 -8.88 16.87
CA LYS A 274 0.95 -10.07 16.06
C LYS A 274 0.19 -9.71 14.79
N THR A 275 -0.36 -8.50 14.69
CA THR A 275 -1.16 -8.11 13.54
C THR A 275 -0.33 -7.75 12.32
N HIS A 276 0.97 -7.47 12.49
CA HIS A 276 1.86 -7.07 11.41
C HIS A 276 3.06 -8.00 11.27
N ALA A 277 3.59 -8.07 10.05
CA ALA A 277 4.80 -8.82 9.73
C ALA A 277 5.63 -8.10 8.67
N GLY A 278 6.94 -8.30 8.73
CA GLY A 278 7.87 -7.84 7.71
C GLY A 278 8.20 -8.94 6.72
N TYR A 279 8.11 -8.65 5.43
CA TYR A 279 8.55 -9.52 4.35
C TYR A 279 9.74 -8.88 3.64
N PHE A 280 10.94 -9.30 4.04
CA PHE A 280 12.20 -8.75 3.60
C PHE A 280 13.17 -9.87 3.21
N SER A 281 14.24 -9.53 2.51
CA SER A 281 15.35 -10.43 2.30
C SER A 281 15.97 -10.86 3.63
N ILE A 282 16.45 -12.09 3.70
CA ILE A 282 17.03 -12.68 4.92
C ILE A 282 18.49 -13.03 4.63
N ASP A 283 19.39 -12.67 5.52
CA ASP A 283 20.80 -13.05 5.44
C ASP A 283 21.02 -14.52 5.87
N LYS A 284 22.27 -15.01 5.72
CA LYS A 284 22.65 -16.39 6.11
C LYS A 284 22.46 -16.69 7.61
N LYS A 285 22.26 -15.67 8.44
CA LYS A 285 22.01 -15.79 9.87
C LYS A 285 20.52 -15.65 10.23
N GLY A 286 19.63 -15.55 9.23
CA GLY A 286 18.20 -15.38 9.41
C GLY A 286 17.76 -13.97 9.75
N LYS A 287 18.64 -12.95 9.64
CA LYS A 287 18.29 -11.54 9.91
C LYS A 287 17.71 -10.90 8.68
N MET A 288 16.66 -10.10 8.87
CA MET A 288 16.05 -9.28 7.82
C MET A 288 17.01 -8.16 7.41
N ILE A 289 17.23 -8.02 6.12
CA ILE A 289 18.16 -7.04 5.55
C ILE A 289 17.56 -6.36 4.33
N ASP A 290 18.12 -5.19 3.97
CA ASP A 290 17.80 -4.55 2.70
C ASP A 290 18.30 -5.40 1.54
N SER A 291 17.43 -5.61 0.55
CA SER A 291 17.82 -6.24 -0.70
C SER A 291 18.86 -5.35 -1.38
N LYS A 292 20.13 -5.76 -1.35
CA LYS A 292 21.20 -5.05 -2.05
C LYS A 292 20.96 -5.17 -3.55
N LEU A 293 20.71 -4.06 -4.23
CA LEU A 293 20.86 -3.94 -5.67
C LEU A 293 22.35 -4.10 -5.96
N LYS A 294 22.85 -5.34 -5.95
CA LYS A 294 24.19 -5.62 -6.46
C LYS A 294 24.15 -5.50 -7.98
N ASP A 295 25.19 -4.88 -8.50
CA ASP A 295 25.50 -4.86 -9.92
C ASP A 295 25.18 -6.22 -10.57
N LYS A 296 24.64 -6.15 -11.78
CA LYS A 296 24.03 -7.17 -12.64
C LYS A 296 24.64 -8.58 -12.71
N LYS A 297 25.56 -8.99 -11.83
CA LYS A 297 26.33 -10.24 -11.98
C LYS A 297 26.07 -11.35 -10.96
N GLU A 298 25.39 -11.08 -9.83
CA GLU A 298 25.11 -12.12 -8.85
C GLU A 298 23.66 -12.02 -8.33
N LYS A 299 22.79 -12.95 -8.73
CA LYS A 299 21.56 -13.24 -7.98
C LYS A 299 22.00 -13.83 -6.64
N THR A 300 21.79 -13.10 -5.56
CA THR A 300 22.13 -13.57 -4.23
C THR A 300 21.05 -14.55 -3.73
N THR A 301 21.46 -15.55 -2.96
CA THR A 301 20.64 -16.53 -2.25
C THR A 301 19.55 -15.88 -1.39
N ASP A 302 19.77 -14.65 -0.92
CA ASP A 302 18.94 -13.91 0.01
C ASP A 302 17.56 -13.51 -0.59
N ASP A 303 17.51 -13.18 -1.90
CA ASP A 303 16.25 -12.86 -2.59
C ASP A 303 15.37 -14.10 -2.82
N VAL A 304 15.98 -15.28 -2.90
CA VAL A 304 15.26 -16.55 -3.08
C VAL A 304 14.55 -16.95 -1.80
N ASP A 305 15.17 -16.77 -0.63
CA ASP A 305 14.60 -17.15 0.66
C ASP A 305 13.39 -16.26 1.03
N ALA A 306 13.49 -14.96 0.78
CA ALA A 306 12.36 -14.04 0.97
C ALA A 306 11.19 -14.35 0.02
N TYR A 307 11.49 -14.68 -1.24
CA TYR A 307 10.50 -15.09 -2.23
C TYR A 307 9.78 -16.36 -1.81
N ASP A 308 10.52 -17.39 -1.37
CA ASP A 308 9.97 -18.66 -0.91
C ASP A 308 9.03 -18.48 0.29
N LEU A 309 9.41 -17.64 1.27
CA LEU A 309 8.59 -17.34 2.44
C LEU A 309 7.25 -16.71 2.04
N ILE A 310 7.29 -15.70 1.16
CA ILE A 310 6.10 -15.02 0.65
C ILE A 310 5.19 -15.99 -0.11
N MET A 311 5.75 -16.83 -0.97
CA MET A 311 5.00 -17.77 -1.79
C MET A 311 4.39 -18.91 -0.97
N LYS A 312 5.13 -19.45 -0.03
CA LYS A 312 4.65 -20.55 0.85
C LYS A 312 3.53 -20.12 1.79
N ASN A 313 3.53 -18.85 2.22
CA ASN A 313 2.56 -18.33 3.17
C ASN A 313 1.40 -17.55 2.49
N LYS A 314 1.34 -17.52 1.18
CA LYS A 314 0.34 -16.76 0.42
C LYS A 314 -1.10 -17.16 0.76
N GLU A 315 -1.39 -18.45 0.82
CA GLU A 315 -2.71 -19.00 1.18
C GLU A 315 -3.01 -18.79 2.66
N LEU A 316 -2.01 -18.95 3.52
CA LEU A 316 -2.15 -18.71 4.95
C LEU A 316 -2.58 -17.27 5.24
N LEU A 317 -2.11 -16.29 4.46
CA LEU A 317 -2.52 -14.89 4.60
C LEU A 317 -4.01 -14.66 4.31
N LEU A 318 -4.70 -15.59 3.67
CA LEU A 318 -6.16 -15.52 3.42
C LEU A 318 -6.98 -16.18 4.54
N ASP A 319 -6.36 -16.98 5.43
CA ASP A 319 -7.06 -17.62 6.54
C ASP A 319 -7.53 -16.55 7.55
N ARG A 320 -8.81 -16.59 7.89
CA ARG A 320 -9.45 -15.65 8.82
C ARG A 320 -9.30 -16.05 10.29
N ASN A 321 -8.82 -17.25 10.57
CA ASN A 321 -8.62 -17.70 11.95
C ASN A 321 -7.45 -16.91 12.59
N PRO A 322 -7.70 -16.08 13.63
CA PRO A 322 -6.67 -15.25 14.22
C PRO A 322 -5.56 -16.06 14.91
N LYS A 323 -5.82 -17.31 15.29
CA LYS A 323 -4.80 -18.20 15.87
C LYS A 323 -3.86 -18.76 14.82
N LYS A 324 -4.32 -18.95 13.57
CA LYS A 324 -3.52 -19.47 12.46
C LYS A 324 -2.84 -18.34 11.68
N SER A 325 -3.55 -17.25 11.43
CA SER A 325 -3.10 -16.15 10.60
C SER A 325 -3.50 -14.81 11.21
N PRO A 326 -2.80 -14.35 12.25
CA PRO A 326 -3.07 -13.07 12.89
C PRO A 326 -2.67 -11.87 12.03
N VAL A 327 -1.76 -12.06 11.07
CA VAL A 327 -1.19 -10.99 10.24
C VAL A 327 -2.25 -10.38 9.32
N ARG A 328 -2.36 -9.07 9.38
CA ARG A 328 -3.26 -8.24 8.57
C ARG A 328 -2.51 -7.08 7.88
N PHE A 329 -1.37 -6.69 8.42
CA PHE A 329 -0.53 -5.62 7.91
C PHE A 329 0.85 -6.17 7.54
N ILE A 330 1.33 -5.80 6.36
CA ILE A 330 2.56 -6.33 5.80
C ILE A 330 3.49 -5.17 5.47
N PHE A 331 4.67 -5.17 6.07
CA PHE A 331 5.74 -4.23 5.74
C PHE A 331 6.70 -4.89 4.76
N SER A 332 7.06 -4.18 3.70
CA SER A 332 7.96 -4.71 2.68
C SER A 332 8.85 -3.62 2.06
N HIS A 333 10.03 -4.01 1.65
CA HIS A 333 10.95 -3.16 0.90
C HIS A 333 10.93 -3.55 -0.59
N SER A 334 11.84 -4.40 -1.01
CA SER A 334 11.99 -4.81 -2.42
C SER A 334 11.49 -6.21 -2.72
N ALA A 335 11.36 -7.06 -1.69
CA ALA A 335 11.02 -8.47 -1.87
C ALA A 335 9.65 -8.70 -2.54
N LEU A 336 8.71 -7.75 -2.38
CA LEU A 336 7.42 -7.78 -3.07
C LEU A 336 7.43 -7.15 -4.47
N ARG A 337 8.59 -6.78 -5.04
CA ARG A 337 8.63 -6.07 -6.33
C ARG A 337 8.18 -6.92 -7.51
N GLU A 338 8.51 -8.22 -7.52
CA GLU A 338 8.19 -9.10 -8.64
C GLU A 338 7.48 -10.37 -8.16
N GLY A 339 6.40 -10.76 -8.84
CA GLY A 339 5.74 -12.05 -8.70
C GLY A 339 4.83 -12.25 -7.48
N TRP A 340 4.85 -11.37 -6.46
CA TRP A 340 3.92 -11.47 -5.35
C TRP A 340 2.66 -10.66 -5.59
N ASP A 341 1.54 -11.27 -5.36
CA ASP A 341 0.22 -10.68 -5.39
C ASP A 341 -0.68 -11.41 -4.41
N ASN A 342 -1.53 -10.67 -3.73
CA ASN A 342 -2.58 -11.24 -2.91
C ASN A 342 -3.90 -10.51 -3.25
N PRO A 343 -4.96 -11.26 -3.58
CA PRO A 343 -6.23 -10.64 -3.99
C PRO A 343 -6.87 -9.81 -2.88
N ASN A 344 -6.55 -10.09 -1.62
CA ASN A 344 -7.17 -9.45 -0.47
C ASN A 344 -6.40 -8.24 0.08
N VAL A 345 -5.49 -7.66 -0.73
CA VAL A 345 -4.90 -6.35 -0.43
C VAL A 345 -5.93 -5.26 -0.75
N PHE A 346 -6.27 -4.46 0.27
CA PHE A 346 -7.24 -3.37 0.17
C PHE A 346 -6.65 -2.00 0.49
N GLN A 347 -5.51 -1.95 1.19
CA GLN A 347 -4.80 -0.70 1.44
C GLN A 347 -3.34 -0.83 1.03
N ILE A 348 -2.81 0.23 0.44
CA ILE A 348 -1.40 0.38 0.13
C ILE A 348 -0.94 1.73 0.66
N CYS A 349 0.11 1.71 1.47
CA CYS A 349 0.76 2.89 1.99
C CYS A 349 2.24 2.88 1.59
N THR A 350 2.73 4.00 1.04
CA THR A 350 4.13 4.16 0.69
C THR A 350 4.80 5.10 1.68
N LEU A 351 5.61 4.55 2.59
CA LEU A 351 6.37 5.30 3.62
C LEU A 351 7.74 5.77 3.13
N LYS A 352 8.03 5.62 1.85
CA LYS A 352 9.27 6.06 1.21
C LYS A 352 8.97 7.17 0.21
N GLN A 353 9.94 8.03 -0.02
CA GLN A 353 9.87 8.97 -1.14
C GLN A 353 10.10 8.20 -2.44
N SER A 354 9.12 8.20 -3.33
CA SER A 354 9.24 7.61 -4.66
C SER A 354 9.03 8.68 -5.72
N SER A 355 10.07 8.93 -6.51
CA SER A 355 10.04 9.85 -7.65
C SER A 355 9.64 9.15 -8.96
N SER A 356 9.48 7.82 -8.97
CA SER A 356 9.22 7.06 -10.19
C SER A 356 7.76 6.60 -10.28
N ASP A 357 7.02 7.14 -11.23
CA ASP A 357 5.63 6.78 -11.51
C ASP A 357 5.49 5.29 -11.88
N VAL A 358 6.48 4.72 -12.58
CA VAL A 358 6.50 3.28 -12.90
C VAL A 358 6.51 2.42 -11.63
N ARG A 359 7.26 2.83 -10.60
CA ARG A 359 7.27 2.10 -9.32
C ARG A 359 5.95 2.22 -8.58
N LYS A 360 5.39 3.43 -8.51
CA LYS A 360 4.08 3.66 -7.88
C LYS A 360 3.00 2.79 -8.52
N ARG A 361 3.01 2.68 -9.85
CA ARG A 361 2.08 1.79 -10.58
C ARG A 361 2.27 0.33 -10.25
N GLN A 362 3.50 -0.14 -10.23
CA GLN A 362 3.81 -1.53 -9.90
C GLN A 362 3.37 -1.87 -8.47
N GLU A 363 3.53 -0.94 -7.54
CA GLU A 363 3.09 -1.08 -6.16
C GLU A 363 1.56 -1.12 -6.07
N VAL A 364 0.86 -0.18 -6.71
CA VAL A 364 -0.61 -0.14 -6.77
C VAL A 364 -1.17 -1.36 -7.51
N GLY A 365 -0.52 -1.79 -8.59
CA GLY A 365 -0.91 -2.96 -9.39
C GLY A 365 -1.05 -4.24 -8.57
N ARG A 366 -0.29 -4.37 -7.47
CA ARG A 366 -0.36 -5.55 -6.59
C ARG A 366 -1.67 -5.67 -5.82
N GLY A 367 -2.38 -4.56 -5.61
CA GLY A 367 -3.67 -4.54 -4.92
C GLY A 367 -4.88 -4.59 -5.84
N LEU A 368 -4.73 -4.56 -7.16
CA LEU A 368 -5.84 -4.41 -8.10
C LEU A 368 -6.69 -5.67 -8.30
N ARG A 369 -6.22 -6.85 -7.94
CA ARG A 369 -6.99 -8.09 -8.12
C ARG A 369 -8.28 -8.08 -7.31
N LEU A 370 -9.36 -8.59 -7.89
CA LEU A 370 -10.62 -8.81 -7.16
C LEU A 370 -10.36 -9.78 -5.99
N CYS A 371 -10.94 -9.45 -4.84
CA CYS A 371 -10.75 -10.24 -3.63
C CYS A 371 -11.43 -11.60 -3.70
N VAL A 372 -11.03 -12.48 -2.80
CA VAL A 372 -11.65 -13.79 -2.56
C VAL A 372 -12.20 -13.86 -1.14
N ASN A 373 -13.27 -14.61 -0.96
CA ASN A 373 -13.79 -14.94 0.36
C ASN A 373 -13.03 -16.12 1.00
N GLN A 374 -13.42 -16.51 2.20
CA GLN A 374 -12.83 -17.63 2.93
C GLN A 374 -12.96 -19.00 2.24
N ASP A 375 -13.88 -19.13 1.29
CA ASP A 375 -14.14 -20.35 0.52
C ASP A 375 -13.34 -20.36 -0.79
N GLY A 376 -12.50 -19.33 -1.02
CA GLY A 376 -11.71 -19.16 -2.23
C GLY A 376 -12.49 -18.66 -3.43
N GLU A 377 -13.76 -18.27 -3.25
CA GLU A 377 -14.59 -17.74 -4.32
C GLU A 377 -14.22 -16.29 -4.64
N ARG A 378 -14.02 -16.00 -5.93
CA ARG A 378 -13.70 -14.64 -6.40
C ARG A 378 -14.93 -13.76 -6.35
N MET A 379 -14.81 -12.61 -5.69
CA MET A 379 -15.87 -11.63 -5.53
C MET A 379 -16.00 -10.76 -6.79
N ASP A 380 -16.38 -11.38 -7.90
CA ASP A 380 -16.55 -10.75 -9.22
C ASP A 380 -18.03 -10.41 -9.51
N ALA A 381 -18.32 -10.03 -10.76
CA ALA A 381 -19.66 -9.66 -11.18
C ALA A 381 -20.66 -10.84 -11.17
N ASN A 382 -20.21 -12.09 -11.22
CA ASN A 382 -21.08 -13.25 -11.13
C ASN A 382 -21.62 -13.43 -9.70
N VAL A 383 -20.80 -13.08 -8.70
CA VAL A 383 -21.15 -13.19 -7.28
C VAL A 383 -21.81 -11.90 -6.75
N LEU A 384 -21.28 -10.74 -7.13
CA LEU A 384 -21.66 -9.45 -6.54
C LEU A 384 -22.56 -8.59 -7.46
N GLY A 385 -22.74 -8.97 -8.72
CA GLY A 385 -23.51 -8.19 -9.68
C GLY A 385 -22.96 -6.76 -9.81
N ASN A 386 -23.77 -5.78 -9.42
CA ASN A 386 -23.39 -4.36 -9.47
C ASN A 386 -22.49 -3.91 -8.32
N ASP A 387 -22.39 -4.68 -7.24
CA ASP A 387 -21.66 -4.30 -6.03
C ASP A 387 -20.14 -4.61 -6.08
N VAL A 388 -19.63 -5.06 -7.24
CA VAL A 388 -18.19 -5.35 -7.39
C VAL A 388 -17.32 -4.22 -6.90
N HIS A 389 -17.59 -2.97 -7.30
CA HIS A 389 -16.78 -1.80 -6.94
C HIS A 389 -17.15 -1.19 -5.58
N ASN A 390 -18.19 -1.71 -4.89
CA ASN A 390 -18.47 -1.38 -3.50
C ASN A 390 -17.65 -2.28 -2.55
N VAL A 391 -17.49 -3.54 -2.93
CA VAL A 391 -16.68 -4.52 -2.19
C VAL A 391 -15.20 -4.39 -2.53
N ASN A 392 -14.88 -4.32 -3.81
CA ASN A 392 -13.51 -4.29 -4.31
C ASN A 392 -13.01 -2.85 -4.46
N VAL A 393 -12.58 -2.24 -3.36
CA VAL A 393 -11.95 -0.91 -3.33
C VAL A 393 -10.53 -1.05 -2.78
N LEU A 394 -9.56 -0.58 -3.55
CA LEU A 394 -8.18 -0.43 -3.13
C LEU A 394 -7.95 1.03 -2.70
N THR A 395 -7.63 1.25 -1.44
CA THR A 395 -7.27 2.58 -0.93
C THR A 395 -5.77 2.76 -0.94
N VAL A 396 -5.29 3.80 -1.61
CA VAL A 396 -3.88 4.18 -1.64
C VAL A 396 -3.69 5.38 -0.73
N ILE A 397 -2.85 5.22 0.30
CA ILE A 397 -2.47 6.28 1.22
C ILE A 397 -1.15 6.88 0.73
N ALA A 398 -1.18 8.13 0.29
CA ALA A 398 -0.04 8.82 -0.28
C ALA A 398 0.28 10.10 0.49
N SER A 399 1.55 10.48 0.53
CA SER A 399 2.01 11.79 1.02
C SER A 399 1.88 12.90 -0.01
N GLU A 400 1.20 12.64 -1.13
CA GLU A 400 0.98 13.58 -2.22
C GLU A 400 -0.48 14.01 -2.23
N SER A 401 -0.74 15.24 -2.70
CA SER A 401 -2.12 15.65 -2.91
C SER A 401 -2.82 14.69 -3.86
N TYR A 402 -4.09 14.43 -3.61
CA TYR A 402 -4.95 13.62 -4.48
C TYR A 402 -4.81 14.02 -5.96
N ASP A 403 -4.70 15.34 -6.21
CA ASP A 403 -4.57 15.88 -7.56
C ASP A 403 -3.28 15.46 -8.27
N SER A 404 -2.15 15.45 -7.58
CA SER A 404 -0.86 15.06 -8.18
C SER A 404 -0.87 13.59 -8.57
N PHE A 405 -1.37 12.74 -7.68
CA PHE A 405 -1.45 11.30 -7.93
C PHE A 405 -2.50 10.96 -9.01
N ALA A 406 -3.69 11.57 -8.95
CA ALA A 406 -4.75 11.37 -9.92
C ALA A 406 -4.35 11.89 -11.31
N LYS A 407 -3.69 13.06 -11.38
CA LYS A 407 -3.13 13.60 -12.64
C LYS A 407 -2.06 12.68 -13.21
N GLY A 408 -1.18 12.12 -12.39
CA GLY A 408 -0.20 11.12 -12.83
C GLY A 408 -0.88 9.91 -13.49
N LEU A 409 -1.88 9.33 -12.83
CA LEU A 409 -2.66 8.21 -13.40
C LEU A 409 -3.46 8.61 -14.64
N GLN A 410 -4.06 9.81 -14.68
CA GLN A 410 -4.84 10.30 -15.82
C GLN A 410 -3.98 10.61 -17.03
N ASN A 411 -2.80 11.23 -16.84
CA ASN A 411 -1.89 11.52 -17.95
C ASN A 411 -1.46 10.23 -18.66
N GLU A 412 -1.25 9.18 -17.93
CA GLU A 412 -0.90 7.89 -18.49
C GLU A 412 -2.04 7.21 -19.22
N ILE A 413 -3.26 7.33 -18.71
CA ILE A 413 -4.45 6.87 -19.41
C ILE A 413 -4.59 7.66 -20.72
N ALA A 414 -4.35 8.97 -20.70
CA ALA A 414 -4.39 9.82 -21.89
C ALA A 414 -3.30 9.46 -22.91
N GLU A 415 -2.05 9.21 -22.47
CA GLU A 415 -0.96 8.75 -23.34
C GLU A 415 -1.28 7.39 -23.98
N THR A 416 -1.89 6.49 -23.23
CA THR A 416 -2.33 5.19 -23.77
C THR A 416 -3.53 5.29 -24.69
N VAL A 417 -4.32 6.36 -24.63
CA VAL A 417 -5.48 6.60 -25.51
C VAL A 417 -5.08 7.26 -26.83
N THR A 418 -4.04 8.13 -26.82
CA THR A 418 -3.53 8.78 -28.05
C THR A 418 -2.85 7.81 -29.01
N ASP A 419 -2.36 6.67 -28.53
CA ASP A 419 -1.72 5.63 -29.34
C ASP A 419 -2.72 4.54 -29.84
N ARG A 420 -4.00 4.84 -29.91
CA ARG A 420 -4.94 3.93 -30.58
C ARG A 420 -4.77 4.02 -32.10
N PRO A 421 -4.43 2.90 -32.80
CA PRO A 421 -4.48 2.85 -34.24
C PRO A 421 -5.91 2.96 -34.75
#